data_163600c5d9c1d7cd2bb824f94d79063b
#
_entry.id   163600c5d9c1d7cd2bb824f94d79063b
#
_cell.length_a   1.000
_cell.length_b   1.000
_cell.length_c   1.000
_cell.angle_alpha   90.00
_cell.angle_beta   90.00
_cell.angle_gamma   90.00
#
_symmetry.space_group_name_H-M   'P 1'
#
loop_
_entity.id
_entity.type
_entity.pdbx_description
1 polymer ?
#
loop_
_entity_poly.entity_id
_entity_poly.type
_entity_poly.pdbx_seq_one_letter_code
_entity_poly.pdbx_strand_id
1 'polypeptide(L)'
;VYVGAFVMALFILGCFIVKGPMKWALLGATLFSILLSWGKNFMPLTDFFIDYIPMYNKFRAVSSILVIAEFTIPLLAIFALKAIIDKPEVLKQNRRGVIISFALTAGVALILAVAPGILVPSFIPARELAALQQAIPGDQLLPILDNLKEMRMNMVTSDAWASFLFICGGFVLLFLYQRNKLSTVWTVSAIAVLCIGEMWHI
;
A
#
# COMPACT_ATOMS: atom_id res chain seq x y z
N VAL A 1 1.38 6.89 6.22
CA VAL A 1 1.96 5.55 6.39
C VAL A 1 2.21 4.95 5.02
N TYR A 2 3.45 4.76 4.64
CA TYR A 2 3.86 4.16 3.38
C TYR A 2 4.73 2.93 3.63
N VAL A 3 4.38 1.80 3.02
CA VAL A 3 5.04 0.50 3.27
C VAL A 3 5.83 0.02 2.05
N GLY A 4 5.77 0.74 0.93
CA GLY A 4 6.31 0.34 -0.36
C GLY A 4 5.30 -0.46 -1.21
N ALA A 5 5.18 -0.10 -2.50
CA ALA A 5 4.22 -0.73 -3.40
C ALA A 5 4.62 -2.19 -3.71
N PHE A 6 5.92 -2.47 -3.86
CA PHE A 6 6.40 -3.83 -4.04
C PHE A 6 6.26 -4.67 -2.77
N VAL A 7 6.47 -4.08 -1.58
CA VAL A 7 6.23 -4.76 -0.30
C VAL A 7 4.75 -5.13 -0.15
N MET A 8 3.85 -4.24 -0.55
CA MET A 8 2.41 -4.52 -0.59
C MET A 8 2.08 -5.67 -1.56
N ALA A 9 2.73 -5.72 -2.72
CA ALA A 9 2.57 -6.82 -3.66
C ALA A 9 3.04 -8.16 -3.07
N LEU A 10 4.17 -8.16 -2.37
CA LEU A 10 4.66 -9.35 -1.64
C LEU A 10 3.75 -9.73 -0.47
N PHE A 11 3.16 -8.77 0.24
CA PHE A 11 2.19 -9.04 1.28
C PHE A 11 0.96 -9.77 0.74
N ILE A 12 0.37 -9.28 -0.37
CA ILE A 12 -0.77 -9.93 -1.01
C ILE A 12 -0.37 -11.33 -1.51
N LEU A 13 0.80 -11.46 -2.12
CA LEU A 13 1.34 -12.76 -2.54
C LEU A 13 1.52 -13.70 -1.34
N GLY A 14 1.97 -13.18 -0.20
CA GLY A 14 2.11 -13.89 1.06
C GLY A 14 0.80 -14.49 1.56
N CYS A 15 -0.32 -13.84 1.33
CA CYS A 15 -1.65 -14.35 1.66
C CYS A 15 -1.95 -15.69 0.95
N PHE A 16 -1.37 -15.92 -0.23
CA PHE A 16 -1.56 -17.15 -1.01
C PHE A 16 -0.46 -18.19 -0.75
N ILE A 17 0.78 -17.76 -0.58
CA ILE A 17 1.96 -18.64 -0.52
C ILE A 17 2.27 -19.10 0.90
N VAL A 18 2.18 -18.20 1.89
CA VAL A 18 2.54 -18.53 3.27
C VAL A 18 1.51 -19.46 3.87
N LYS A 19 1.96 -20.55 4.50
CA LYS A 19 1.11 -21.53 5.17
C LYS A 19 1.35 -21.45 6.69
N GLY A 20 0.31 -21.79 7.46
CA GLY A 20 0.41 -21.88 8.92
C GLY A 20 -0.37 -20.80 9.68
N PRO A 21 -0.43 -20.92 11.01
CA PRO A 21 -1.23 -20.02 11.86
C PRO A 21 -0.68 -18.59 11.89
N MET A 22 0.64 -18.42 11.73
CA MET A 22 1.30 -17.11 11.73
C MET A 22 0.72 -16.18 10.66
N LYS A 23 0.41 -16.70 9.46
CA LYS A 23 -0.24 -15.92 8.41
C LYS A 23 -1.56 -15.32 8.89
N TRP A 24 -2.41 -16.12 9.51
CA TRP A 24 -3.71 -15.67 9.98
C TRP A 24 -3.61 -14.67 11.12
N ALA A 25 -2.63 -14.84 12.01
CA ALA A 25 -2.35 -13.87 13.07
C ALA A 25 -1.92 -12.52 12.49
N LEU A 26 -0.99 -12.50 11.53
CA LEU A 26 -0.55 -11.27 10.87
C LEU A 26 -1.67 -10.59 10.08
N LEU A 27 -2.46 -11.36 9.32
CA LEU A 27 -3.61 -10.82 8.60
C LEU A 27 -4.67 -10.26 9.54
N GLY A 28 -4.98 -10.99 10.61
CA GLY A 28 -5.93 -10.53 11.63
C GLY A 28 -5.46 -9.23 12.30
N ALA A 29 -4.19 -9.15 12.68
CA ALA A 29 -3.60 -7.95 13.27
C ALA A 29 -3.62 -6.76 12.30
N THR A 30 -3.29 -6.99 11.01
CA THR A 30 -3.34 -5.96 9.97
C THR A 30 -4.77 -5.44 9.77
N LEU A 31 -5.73 -6.32 9.55
CA LEU A 31 -7.13 -5.93 9.34
C LEU A 31 -7.70 -5.21 10.56
N PHE A 32 -7.43 -5.73 11.75
CA PHE A 32 -7.89 -5.13 13.00
C PHE A 32 -7.31 -3.73 13.20
N SER A 33 -6.03 -3.54 12.94
CA SER A 33 -5.36 -2.25 12.99
C SER A 33 -5.99 -1.24 12.00
N ILE A 34 -6.26 -1.67 10.77
CA ILE A 34 -6.89 -0.83 9.75
C ILE A 34 -8.32 -0.46 10.16
N LEU A 35 -9.12 -1.42 10.61
CA LEU A 35 -10.51 -1.18 11.05
C LEU A 35 -10.57 -0.19 12.21
N LEU A 36 -9.70 -0.35 13.21
CA LEU A 36 -9.62 0.58 14.34
C LEU A 36 -9.16 1.98 13.90
N SER A 37 -8.26 2.07 12.93
CA SER A 37 -7.77 3.37 12.42
C SER A 37 -8.85 4.20 11.72
N TRP A 38 -9.93 3.57 11.23
CA TRP A 38 -11.04 4.28 10.61
C TRP A 38 -11.81 5.16 11.58
N GLY A 39 -11.76 4.89 12.89
CA GLY A 39 -12.33 5.73 13.94
C GLY A 39 -13.77 6.13 13.59
N LYS A 40 -14.01 7.43 13.41
CA LYS A 40 -15.35 7.99 13.11
C LYS A 40 -16.01 7.46 11.84
N ASN A 41 -15.25 6.89 10.91
CA ASN A 41 -15.81 6.32 9.67
C ASN A 41 -16.41 4.92 9.89
N PHE A 42 -16.10 4.28 11.05
CA PHE A 42 -16.67 3.01 11.44
C PHE A 42 -17.13 3.03 12.90
N MET A 43 -18.18 3.85 13.16
CA MET A 43 -18.74 4.12 14.49
C MET A 43 -19.05 2.86 15.32
N PRO A 44 -19.69 1.79 14.78
CA PRO A 44 -20.07 0.65 15.62
C PRO A 44 -18.88 -0.01 16.34
N LEU A 45 -17.72 -0.08 15.69
CA LEU A 45 -16.51 -0.61 16.30
C LEU A 45 -15.90 0.39 17.28
N THR A 46 -15.89 1.65 16.91
CA THR A 46 -15.34 2.72 17.74
C THR A 46 -16.13 2.87 19.05
N ASP A 47 -17.46 2.87 18.98
CA ASP A 47 -18.33 2.95 20.15
C ASP A 47 -18.13 1.75 21.08
N PHE A 48 -18.07 0.54 20.50
CA PHE A 48 -17.75 -0.67 21.27
C PHE A 48 -16.43 -0.53 22.05
N PHE A 49 -15.37 0.02 21.43
CA PHE A 49 -14.09 0.19 22.09
C PHE A 49 -14.12 1.33 23.14
N ILE A 50 -14.89 2.38 22.92
CA ILE A 50 -15.06 3.48 23.88
C ILE A 50 -15.79 2.98 25.12
N ASP A 51 -16.82 2.16 24.94
CA ASP A 51 -17.69 1.71 26.02
C ASP A 51 -17.07 0.58 26.86
N TYR A 52 -16.36 -0.35 26.22
CA TYR A 52 -15.88 -1.58 26.87
C TYR A 52 -14.39 -1.60 27.16
N ILE A 53 -13.56 -0.78 26.50
CA ILE A 53 -12.11 -0.80 26.72
C ILE A 53 -11.68 0.43 27.54
N PRO A 54 -11.23 0.22 28.80
CA PRO A 54 -10.78 1.32 29.62
C PRO A 54 -9.61 2.06 28.98
N MET A 55 -9.63 3.39 29.08
CA MET A 55 -8.62 4.31 28.54
C MET A 55 -8.62 4.50 27.02
N TYR A 56 -9.41 3.77 26.23
CA TYR A 56 -9.47 3.96 24.77
C TYR A 56 -9.89 5.40 24.40
N ASN A 57 -10.82 6.01 25.15
CA ASN A 57 -11.29 7.39 25.00
C ASN A 57 -10.21 8.46 25.27
N LYS A 58 -9.06 8.09 25.86
CA LYS A 58 -7.93 9.00 26.11
C LYS A 58 -6.94 9.05 24.95
N PHE A 59 -7.02 8.11 24.00
CA PHE A 59 -6.17 8.14 22.81
C PHE A 59 -6.64 9.22 21.83
N ARG A 60 -5.84 10.30 21.70
CA ARG A 60 -6.13 11.41 20.78
C ARG A 60 -5.97 11.09 19.31
N ALA A 61 -5.09 10.16 18.98
CA ALA A 61 -4.75 9.79 17.61
C ALA A 61 -5.00 8.28 17.38
N VAL A 62 -6.23 7.94 17.02
CA VAL A 62 -6.63 6.55 16.71
C VAL A 62 -5.82 5.99 15.55
N SER A 63 -5.37 6.85 14.64
CA SER A 63 -4.52 6.48 13.50
C SER A 63 -3.13 5.93 13.88
N SER A 64 -2.63 6.20 15.11
CA SER A 64 -1.35 5.63 15.57
C SER A 64 -1.37 4.10 15.66
N ILE A 65 -2.54 3.47 15.72
CA ILE A 65 -2.66 2.01 15.70
C ILE A 65 -2.21 1.39 14.37
N LEU A 66 -2.13 2.18 13.30
CA LEU A 66 -1.61 1.73 12.00
C LEU A 66 -0.13 1.30 12.05
N VAL A 67 0.61 1.65 13.11
CA VAL A 67 1.97 1.14 13.33
C VAL A 67 2.00 -0.39 13.36
N ILE A 68 0.91 -1.02 13.80
CA ILE A 68 0.78 -2.48 13.77
C ILE A 68 0.75 -2.97 12.32
N ALA A 69 -0.04 -2.32 11.46
CA ALA A 69 -0.07 -2.66 10.03
C ALA A 69 1.27 -2.39 9.34
N GLU A 70 1.96 -1.28 9.69
CA GLU A 70 3.30 -0.96 9.18
C GLU A 70 4.34 -2.04 9.51
N PHE A 71 4.17 -2.75 10.61
CA PHE A 71 5.04 -3.86 11.00
C PHE A 71 4.59 -5.19 10.39
N THR A 72 3.29 -5.50 10.43
CA THR A 72 2.76 -6.82 10.02
C THR A 72 2.77 -7.01 8.51
N ILE A 73 2.59 -5.94 7.73
CA ILE A 73 2.63 -6.01 6.26
C ILE A 73 4.03 -6.40 5.76
N PRO A 74 5.13 -5.70 6.12
CA PRO A 74 6.47 -6.12 5.71
C PRO A 74 6.86 -7.48 6.26
N LEU A 75 6.42 -7.82 7.47
CA LEU A 75 6.74 -9.11 8.06
C LEU A 75 6.14 -10.28 7.25
N LEU A 76 4.88 -10.17 6.82
CA LEU A 76 4.28 -11.18 5.95
C LEU A 76 4.93 -11.19 4.55
N ALA A 77 5.34 -10.03 4.03
CA ALA A 77 6.10 -9.93 2.78
C ALA A 77 7.45 -10.65 2.88
N ILE A 78 8.17 -10.53 4.01
CA ILE A 78 9.42 -11.26 4.27
C ILE A 78 9.17 -12.77 4.33
N PHE A 79 8.09 -13.22 4.98
CA PHE A 79 7.73 -14.64 4.99
C PHE A 79 7.39 -15.16 3.59
N ALA A 80 6.74 -14.36 2.76
CA ALA A 80 6.50 -14.70 1.37
C ALA A 80 7.81 -14.84 0.58
N LEU A 81 8.72 -13.88 0.73
CA LEU A 81 10.04 -13.93 0.11
C LEU A 81 10.85 -15.14 0.57
N LYS A 82 10.86 -15.43 1.87
CA LYS A 82 11.48 -16.63 2.42
C LYS A 82 10.91 -17.91 1.80
N ALA A 83 9.58 -18.03 1.72
CA ALA A 83 8.94 -19.20 1.11
C ALA A 83 9.30 -19.39 -0.37
N ILE A 84 9.52 -18.28 -1.10
CA ILE A 84 9.97 -18.30 -2.50
C ILE A 84 11.44 -18.73 -2.59
N ILE A 85 12.29 -18.25 -1.70
CA ILE A 85 13.72 -18.59 -1.66
C ILE A 85 13.91 -20.06 -1.31
N ASP A 86 13.17 -20.56 -0.31
CA ASP A 86 13.25 -21.96 0.11
C ASP A 86 12.73 -22.92 -0.97
N LYS A 87 11.70 -22.52 -1.71
CA LYS A 87 11.07 -23.34 -2.76
C LYS A 87 10.58 -22.47 -3.94
N PRO A 88 11.43 -22.18 -4.94
CA PRO A 88 11.07 -21.33 -6.08
C PRO A 88 9.85 -21.82 -6.87
N GLU A 89 9.56 -23.13 -6.80
CA GLU A 89 8.41 -23.75 -7.46
C GLU A 89 7.06 -23.29 -6.90
N VAL A 90 7.02 -22.70 -5.70
CA VAL A 90 5.81 -22.17 -5.07
C VAL A 90 5.16 -21.11 -5.94
N LEU A 91 5.95 -20.32 -6.70
CA LEU A 91 5.43 -19.34 -7.66
C LEU A 91 4.66 -20.02 -8.81
N LYS A 92 5.13 -21.16 -9.29
CA LYS A 92 4.42 -21.94 -10.33
C LYS A 92 3.17 -22.59 -9.79
N GLN A 93 3.25 -23.19 -8.58
CA GLN A 93 2.11 -23.85 -7.94
C GLN A 93 0.99 -22.87 -7.61
N ASN A 94 1.34 -21.62 -7.21
CA ASN A 94 0.38 -20.58 -6.86
C ASN A 94 0.27 -19.49 -7.96
N ARG A 95 0.26 -19.89 -9.22
CA ARG A 95 0.17 -18.96 -10.35
C ARG A 95 -1.00 -17.99 -10.26
N ARG A 96 -2.16 -18.45 -9.75
CA ARG A 96 -3.32 -17.57 -9.50
C ARG A 96 -3.00 -16.48 -8.48
N GLY A 97 -2.35 -16.83 -7.37
CA GLY A 97 -1.93 -15.85 -6.36
C GLY A 97 -0.95 -14.82 -6.90
N VAL A 98 0.00 -15.24 -7.74
CA VAL A 98 0.95 -14.34 -8.42
C VAL A 98 0.21 -13.36 -9.34
N ILE A 99 -0.72 -13.86 -10.16
CA ILE A 99 -1.50 -13.02 -11.09
C ILE A 99 -2.38 -12.04 -10.31
N ILE A 100 -3.08 -12.50 -9.26
CA ILE A 100 -3.96 -11.65 -8.45
C ILE A 100 -3.13 -10.57 -7.74
N SER A 101 -2.01 -10.93 -7.12
CA SER A 101 -1.13 -9.97 -6.45
C SER A 101 -0.62 -8.91 -7.42
N PHE A 102 -0.12 -9.33 -8.58
CA PHE A 102 0.36 -8.41 -9.62
C PHE A 102 -0.78 -7.53 -10.17
N ALA A 103 -1.92 -8.11 -10.54
CA ALA A 103 -3.05 -7.38 -11.08
C ALA A 103 -3.63 -6.36 -10.08
N LEU A 104 -3.70 -6.73 -8.80
CA LEU A 104 -4.24 -5.85 -7.77
C LEU A 104 -3.30 -4.68 -7.45
N THR A 105 -1.99 -4.90 -7.47
CA THR A 105 -1.01 -3.84 -7.14
C THR A 105 -0.57 -3.06 -8.37
N ALA A 106 -0.01 -3.73 -9.37
CA ALA A 106 0.42 -3.08 -10.62
C ALA A 106 -0.76 -2.56 -11.44
N GLY A 107 -1.91 -3.25 -11.41
CA GLY A 107 -3.13 -2.78 -12.08
C GLY A 107 -3.67 -1.50 -11.47
N VAL A 108 -3.75 -1.40 -10.14
CA VAL A 108 -4.17 -0.16 -9.47
C VAL A 108 -3.18 0.97 -9.73
N ALA A 109 -1.87 0.70 -9.64
CA ALA A 109 -0.84 1.68 -9.96
C ALA A 109 -0.95 2.16 -11.42
N LEU A 110 -1.17 1.26 -12.36
CA LEU A 110 -1.34 1.60 -13.78
C LEU A 110 -2.60 2.45 -14.02
N ILE A 111 -3.72 2.12 -13.38
CA ILE A 111 -4.96 2.91 -13.49
C ILE A 111 -4.73 4.33 -12.95
N LEU A 112 -4.06 4.48 -11.80
CA LEU A 112 -3.70 5.79 -11.24
C LEU A 112 -2.72 6.55 -12.14
N ALA A 113 -1.80 5.85 -12.82
CA ALA A 113 -0.83 6.48 -13.71
C ALA A 113 -1.44 6.98 -15.02
N VAL A 114 -2.43 6.25 -15.58
CA VAL A 114 -3.01 6.57 -16.90
C VAL A 114 -4.30 7.37 -16.77
N ALA A 115 -5.13 7.05 -15.78
CA ALA A 115 -6.45 7.63 -15.58
C ALA A 115 -6.74 7.87 -14.10
N PRO A 116 -6.02 8.79 -13.43
CA PRO A 116 -6.15 9.02 -11.98
C PRO A 116 -7.58 9.42 -11.57
N GLY A 117 -8.32 10.08 -12.44
CA GLY A 117 -9.71 10.50 -12.18
C GLY A 117 -10.71 9.35 -12.01
N ILE A 118 -10.37 8.11 -12.39
CA ILE A 118 -11.24 6.95 -12.18
C ILE A 118 -11.26 6.57 -10.69
N LEU A 119 -10.11 6.58 -10.02
CA LEU A 119 -9.97 6.18 -8.62
C LEU A 119 -10.02 7.37 -7.67
N VAL A 120 -9.63 8.55 -8.14
CA VAL A 120 -9.66 9.81 -7.37
C VAL A 120 -10.63 10.79 -8.02
N PRO A 121 -11.93 10.75 -7.68
CA PRO A 121 -12.95 11.59 -8.33
C PRO A 121 -12.76 13.08 -8.03
N SER A 122 -12.08 13.44 -6.97
CA SER A 122 -11.82 14.83 -6.61
C SER A 122 -10.44 14.98 -5.98
N PHE A 123 -9.59 15.81 -6.58
CA PHE A 123 -8.26 16.14 -6.06
C PHE A 123 -8.30 17.25 -5.00
N ILE A 124 -9.44 17.92 -4.82
CA ILE A 124 -9.65 18.95 -3.80
C ILE A 124 -10.81 18.51 -2.92
N PRO A 125 -10.58 18.20 -1.64
CA PRO A 125 -11.64 17.86 -0.71
C PRO A 125 -12.64 19.01 -0.55
N ALA A 126 -13.93 18.69 -0.39
CA ALA A 126 -14.99 19.68 -0.26
C ALA A 126 -14.76 20.69 0.90
N ARG A 127 -14.14 20.21 2.00
CA ARG A 127 -13.80 21.08 3.13
C ARG A 127 -12.72 22.12 2.78
N GLU A 128 -11.71 21.70 1.99
CA GLU A 128 -10.65 22.60 1.54
C GLU A 128 -11.18 23.59 0.52
N LEU A 129 -12.05 23.13 -0.40
CA LEU A 129 -12.72 24.00 -1.37
C LEU A 129 -13.52 25.11 -0.65
N ALA A 130 -14.30 24.76 0.37
CA ALA A 130 -15.05 25.73 1.14
C ALA A 130 -14.15 26.74 1.88
N ALA A 131 -13.02 26.30 2.40
CA ALA A 131 -12.04 27.17 3.07
C ALA A 131 -11.36 28.13 2.05
N LEU A 132 -11.01 27.64 0.86
CA LEU A 132 -10.41 28.47 -0.19
C LEU A 132 -11.41 29.50 -0.73
N GLN A 133 -12.69 29.14 -0.87
CA GLN A 133 -13.75 30.05 -1.29
C GLN A 133 -13.97 31.21 -0.32
N GLN A 134 -13.73 30.98 0.99
CA GLN A 134 -13.83 32.02 2.01
C GLN A 134 -12.58 32.90 2.09
N ALA A 135 -11.40 32.36 1.74
CA ALA A 135 -10.14 33.04 1.92
C ALA A 135 -9.66 33.83 0.69
N ILE A 136 -10.14 33.48 -0.52
CA ILE A 136 -9.62 34.01 -1.79
C ILE A 136 -10.72 34.74 -2.56
N PRO A 137 -10.45 35.96 -3.11
CA PRO A 137 -11.38 36.67 -3.99
C PRO A 137 -11.75 35.84 -5.20
N GLY A 138 -13.03 35.93 -5.65
CA GLY A 138 -13.59 35.07 -6.68
C GLY A 138 -12.81 35.03 -8.00
N ASP A 139 -12.23 36.15 -8.41
CA ASP A 139 -11.47 36.27 -9.67
C ASP A 139 -10.18 35.45 -9.68
N GLN A 140 -9.57 35.21 -8.51
CA GLN A 140 -8.32 34.46 -8.34
C GLN A 140 -8.55 33.00 -7.96
N LEU A 141 -9.75 32.65 -7.55
CA LEU A 141 -10.08 31.32 -7.04
C LEU A 141 -9.94 30.23 -8.11
N LEU A 142 -10.51 30.47 -9.31
CA LEU A 142 -10.52 29.46 -10.39
C LEU A 142 -9.11 29.09 -10.85
N PRO A 143 -8.19 30.02 -11.18
CA PRO A 143 -6.84 29.66 -11.58
C PRO A 143 -6.04 28.97 -10.47
N ILE A 144 -6.28 29.29 -9.20
CA ILE A 144 -5.64 28.60 -8.06
C ILE A 144 -6.14 27.17 -7.93
N LEU A 145 -7.44 26.94 -8.06
CA LEU A 145 -8.02 25.60 -8.01
C LEU A 145 -7.54 24.71 -9.15
N ASP A 146 -7.44 25.25 -10.37
CA ASP A 146 -6.97 24.52 -11.54
C ASP A 146 -5.49 24.15 -11.37
N ASN A 147 -4.64 25.08 -10.94
CA ASN A 147 -3.24 24.81 -10.64
C ASN A 147 -3.07 23.76 -9.53
N LEU A 148 -3.80 23.86 -8.43
CA LEU A 148 -3.77 22.87 -7.34
C LEU A 148 -4.18 21.47 -7.81
N LYS A 149 -5.25 21.41 -8.63
CA LYS A 149 -5.71 20.14 -9.20
C LYS A 149 -4.67 19.52 -10.12
N GLU A 150 -4.09 20.33 -11.00
CA GLU A 150 -3.06 19.89 -11.95
C GLU A 150 -1.81 19.40 -11.21
N MET A 151 -1.31 20.16 -10.23
CA MET A 151 -0.15 19.78 -9.42
C MET A 151 -0.40 18.45 -8.69
N ARG A 152 -1.54 18.29 -8.03
CA ARG A 152 -1.89 17.05 -7.31
C ARG A 152 -2.06 15.87 -8.26
N MET A 153 -2.66 16.10 -9.41
CA MET A 153 -2.79 15.06 -10.44
C MET A 153 -1.43 14.62 -10.96
N ASN A 154 -0.53 15.56 -11.23
CA ASN A 154 0.83 15.26 -11.69
C ASN A 154 1.63 14.49 -10.62
N MET A 155 1.53 14.85 -9.34
CA MET A 155 2.16 14.10 -8.24
C MET A 155 1.65 12.67 -8.20
N VAL A 156 0.33 12.47 -8.16
CA VAL A 156 -0.27 11.12 -8.12
C VAL A 156 0.15 10.29 -9.33
N THR A 157 0.18 10.89 -10.52
CA THR A 157 0.57 10.20 -11.76
C THR A 157 2.05 9.80 -11.74
N SER A 158 2.93 10.70 -11.30
CA SER A 158 4.37 10.44 -11.18
C SER A 158 4.64 9.29 -10.19
N ASP A 159 4.05 9.36 -9.00
CA ASP A 159 4.22 8.33 -7.96
C ASP A 159 3.62 6.99 -8.38
N ALA A 160 2.52 7.01 -9.12
CA ALA A 160 1.90 5.81 -9.64
C ALA A 160 2.76 5.12 -10.71
N TRP A 161 3.40 5.88 -11.61
CA TRP A 161 4.36 5.35 -12.57
C TRP A 161 5.59 4.74 -11.88
N ALA A 162 6.15 5.43 -10.88
CA ALA A 162 7.26 4.92 -10.11
C ALA A 162 6.87 3.61 -9.40
N SER A 163 5.74 3.57 -8.71
CA SER A 163 5.22 2.38 -8.04
C SER A 163 5.01 1.21 -9.01
N PHE A 164 4.44 1.49 -10.19
CA PHE A 164 4.26 0.47 -11.23
C PHE A 164 5.59 -0.13 -11.68
N LEU A 165 6.61 0.71 -11.91
CA LEU A 165 7.95 0.25 -12.31
C LEU A 165 8.62 -0.57 -11.21
N PHE A 166 8.52 -0.16 -9.94
CA PHE A 166 9.06 -0.92 -8.81
C PHE A 166 8.38 -2.28 -8.65
N ILE A 167 7.06 -2.36 -8.79
CA ILE A 167 6.33 -3.63 -8.76
C ILE A 167 6.76 -4.53 -9.90
N CYS A 168 6.80 -4.02 -11.13
CA CYS A 168 7.24 -4.79 -12.31
C CYS A 168 8.68 -5.29 -12.13
N GLY A 169 9.60 -4.43 -11.70
CA GLY A 169 10.99 -4.78 -11.42
C GLY A 169 11.11 -5.90 -10.40
N GLY A 170 10.37 -5.81 -9.29
CA GLY A 170 10.34 -6.84 -8.27
C GLY A 170 9.82 -8.19 -8.78
N PHE A 171 8.73 -8.20 -9.54
CA PHE A 171 8.22 -9.45 -10.13
C PHE A 171 9.17 -10.03 -11.18
N VAL A 172 9.85 -9.20 -11.96
CA VAL A 172 10.91 -9.66 -12.89
C VAL A 172 12.05 -10.34 -12.13
N LEU A 173 12.52 -9.77 -11.02
CA LEU A 173 13.55 -10.37 -10.17
C LEU A 173 13.09 -11.73 -9.62
N LEU A 174 11.87 -11.85 -9.11
CA LEU A 174 11.30 -13.11 -8.63
C LEU A 174 11.21 -14.16 -9.76
N PHE A 175 10.83 -13.75 -10.96
CA PHE A 175 10.72 -14.63 -12.12
C PHE A 175 12.09 -15.10 -12.63
N LEU A 176 13.11 -14.23 -12.64
CA LEU A 176 14.48 -14.59 -12.97
C LEU A 176 15.06 -15.55 -11.94
N TYR A 177 14.79 -15.35 -10.65
CA TYR A 177 15.16 -16.28 -9.61
C TYR A 177 14.51 -17.65 -9.80
N GLN A 178 13.20 -17.69 -10.08
CA GLN A 178 12.48 -18.94 -10.35
C GLN A 178 13.06 -19.72 -11.54
N ARG A 179 13.64 -19.02 -12.53
CA ARG A 179 14.30 -19.63 -13.68
C ARG A 179 15.77 -20.01 -13.42
N ASN A 180 16.22 -19.97 -12.18
CA ASN A 180 17.60 -20.23 -11.79
C ASN A 180 18.65 -19.36 -12.52
N LYS A 181 18.25 -18.15 -12.96
CA LYS A 181 19.16 -17.18 -13.60
C LYS A 181 19.88 -16.28 -12.60
N LEU A 182 19.39 -16.19 -11.38
CA LEU A 182 19.95 -15.39 -10.30
C LEU A 182 20.21 -16.28 -9.08
N SER A 183 21.33 -16.02 -8.36
CA SER A 183 21.57 -16.66 -7.08
C SER A 183 20.73 -16.00 -5.97
N THR A 184 20.52 -16.72 -4.87
CA THR A 184 19.76 -16.22 -3.72
C THR A 184 20.28 -14.89 -3.20
N VAL A 185 21.62 -14.77 -3.06
CA VAL A 185 22.26 -13.55 -2.55
C VAL A 185 21.98 -12.35 -3.45
N TRP A 186 22.17 -12.52 -4.78
CA TRP A 186 21.88 -11.44 -5.74
C TRP A 186 20.41 -11.05 -5.77
N THR A 187 19.50 -12.01 -5.65
CA THR A 187 18.05 -11.74 -5.64
C THR A 187 17.65 -10.94 -4.40
N VAL A 188 18.10 -11.37 -3.22
CA VAL A 188 17.78 -10.67 -1.96
C VAL A 188 18.38 -9.27 -1.95
N SER A 189 19.65 -9.13 -2.37
CA SER A 189 20.31 -7.82 -2.45
C SER A 189 19.61 -6.89 -3.44
N ALA A 190 19.24 -7.39 -4.62
CA ALA A 190 18.52 -6.59 -5.62
C ALA A 190 17.14 -6.15 -5.12
N ILE A 191 16.39 -7.03 -4.45
CA ILE A 191 15.10 -6.68 -3.84
C ILE A 191 15.30 -5.64 -2.72
N ALA A 192 16.32 -5.78 -1.88
CA ALA A 192 16.60 -4.80 -0.82
C ALA A 192 16.92 -3.41 -1.42
N VAL A 193 17.78 -3.37 -2.45
CA VAL A 193 18.09 -2.11 -3.15
C VAL A 193 16.83 -1.52 -3.81
N LEU A 194 15.98 -2.35 -4.40
CA LEU A 194 14.72 -1.92 -4.99
C LEU A 194 13.79 -1.29 -3.95
N CYS A 195 13.63 -1.94 -2.78
CA CYS A 195 12.81 -1.40 -1.70
C CYS A 195 13.38 -0.09 -1.12
N ILE A 196 14.71 0.00 -0.96
CA ILE A 196 15.37 1.24 -0.50
C ILE A 196 15.18 2.35 -1.54
N GLY A 197 15.37 2.04 -2.83
CA GLY A 197 15.16 2.99 -3.92
C GLY A 197 13.72 3.50 -3.99
N GLU A 198 12.75 2.63 -3.77
CA GLU A 198 11.34 2.99 -3.69
C GLU A 198 11.06 3.94 -2.51
N MET A 199 11.62 3.65 -1.34
CA MET A 199 11.48 4.51 -0.16
C MET A 199 12.20 5.87 -0.29
N TRP A 200 13.25 5.93 -1.11
CA TRP A 200 13.99 7.17 -1.36
C TRP A 200 13.29 8.10 -2.35
N HIS A 201 12.53 7.53 -3.27
CA HIS A 201 11.81 8.28 -4.32
C HIS A 201 10.63 9.10 -3.77
N ILE A 202 10.08 8.73 -2.63
CA ILE A 202 8.95 9.38 -1.96
C ILE A 202 9.43 10.50 -1.05
#